data_e6ceb1e7e97caec9d0b434a3aecb4ea7
#
_entry.id   e6ceb1e7e97caec9d0b434a3aecb4ea7
#
_cell.length_a   1.000
_cell.length_b   1.000
_cell.length_c   1.000
_cell.angle_alpha   90.00
_cell.angle_beta   90.00
_cell.angle_gamma   90.00
#
_symmetry.space_group_name_H-M   'P 1'
#
loop_
_entity.id
_entity.type
_entity.pdbx_description
1 polymer ?
#
loop_
_entity_poly.entity_id
_entity_poly.type
_entity_poly.pdbx_seq_one_letter_code
_entity_poly.pdbx_strand_id
1 'polypeptide(L)'
;NLKLIRGDDLDLSVWGNTDLAKTDIWFFDTNHTYEQISSEYKLYKPFFKKGCLVFIDDINLNEGMQQFWNELNEEKLALPEWHTYLNTGFGVFTV
;
A
#
# COMPACT_ATOMS: atom_id res chain seq x y z
N ASN A 1 2.88 7.25 21.14
CA ASN A 1 2.15 6.12 20.51
C ASN A 1 2.68 5.73 19.13
N LEU A 2 3.95 6.03 18.83
CA LEU A 2 4.62 5.59 17.61
C LEU A 2 5.50 4.38 17.93
N LYS A 3 5.30 3.29 17.20
CA LYS A 3 6.15 2.12 17.25
C LYS A 3 6.87 1.98 15.91
N LEU A 4 8.20 2.01 15.94
CA LEU A 4 9.04 1.77 14.76
C LEU A 4 9.48 0.32 14.76
N ILE A 5 9.21 -0.37 13.66
CA ILE A 5 9.63 -1.77 13.43
C ILE A 5 10.58 -1.77 12.24
N ARG A 6 11.77 -2.35 12.43
CA ARG A 6 12.74 -2.55 11.36
C ARG A 6 12.70 -4.01 10.90
N GLY A 7 12.70 -4.21 9.61
CA GLY A 7 12.74 -5.56 9.03
C GLY A 7 12.27 -5.55 7.59
N ASP A 8 12.24 -6.74 7.02
CA ASP A 8 11.69 -6.97 5.68
C ASP A 8 10.16 -6.99 5.79
N ASP A 9 9.49 -6.09 5.08
CA ASP A 9 8.03 -6.00 5.09
C ASP A 9 7.33 -7.20 4.43
N LEU A 10 8.06 -8.01 3.69
CA LEU A 10 7.57 -9.29 3.17
C LEU A 10 7.70 -10.46 4.17
N ASP A 11 8.24 -10.19 5.35
CA ASP A 11 8.35 -11.16 6.45
C ASP A 11 7.35 -10.80 7.56
N LEU A 12 6.25 -11.53 7.65
CA LEU A 12 5.21 -11.27 8.66
C LEU A 12 5.71 -11.40 10.10
N SER A 13 6.81 -12.16 10.33
CA SER A 13 7.36 -12.33 11.69
C SER A 13 7.89 -11.03 12.30
N VAL A 14 8.21 -10.01 11.47
CA VAL A 14 8.68 -8.70 11.95
C VAL A 14 7.65 -7.98 12.83
N TRP A 15 6.37 -8.30 12.63
CA TRP A 15 5.27 -7.67 13.37
C TRP A 15 5.10 -8.22 14.80
N GLY A 16 5.70 -9.37 15.09
CA GLY A 16 5.61 -9.98 16.43
C GLY A 16 4.16 -10.21 16.85
N ASN A 17 3.77 -9.63 17.99
CA ASN A 17 2.42 -9.78 18.56
C ASN A 17 1.42 -8.70 18.06
N THR A 18 1.78 -7.91 17.04
CA THR A 18 0.88 -6.89 16.50
C THR A 18 -0.30 -7.57 15.80
N ASP A 19 -1.52 -7.19 16.19
CA ASP A 19 -2.74 -7.67 15.54
C ASP A 19 -3.03 -6.86 14.28
N LEU A 20 -2.53 -7.30 13.14
CA LEU A 20 -2.68 -6.62 11.86
C LEU A 20 -4.16 -6.49 11.43
N ALA A 21 -5.01 -7.43 11.84
CA ALA A 21 -6.43 -7.41 11.48
C ALA A 21 -7.21 -6.26 12.15
N LYS A 22 -6.62 -5.57 13.12
CA LYS A 22 -7.20 -4.38 13.76
C LYS A 22 -6.79 -3.07 13.10
N THR A 23 -5.99 -3.12 12.05
CA THR A 23 -5.48 -1.92 11.37
C THR A 23 -6.61 -1.17 10.68
N ASP A 24 -6.70 0.13 10.94
CA ASP A 24 -7.71 1.02 10.33
C ASP A 24 -7.22 1.63 9.03
N ILE A 25 -5.92 1.90 8.95
CA ILE A 25 -5.29 2.56 7.80
C ILE A 25 -4.02 1.80 7.43
N TRP A 26 -3.91 1.46 6.16
CA TRP A 26 -2.73 0.89 5.54
C TRP A 26 -2.10 1.91 4.61
N PHE A 27 -0.79 2.03 4.65
CA PHE A 27 -0.04 2.91 3.77
C PHE A 27 1.14 2.16 3.18
N PHE A 28 1.12 1.97 1.86
CA PHE A 28 2.18 1.32 1.12
C PHE A 28 3.04 2.37 0.42
N ASP A 29 4.27 2.53 0.90
CA ASP A 29 5.27 3.43 0.36
C ASP A 29 6.64 2.76 0.50
N THR A 30 6.90 1.81 -0.38
CA THR A 30 8.09 0.96 -0.32
C THR A 30 8.85 1.00 -1.63
N ASN A 31 9.42 -0.09 -2.08
CA ASN A 31 10.13 -0.16 -3.34
C ASN A 31 9.15 -0.13 -4.52
N HIS A 32 9.36 0.79 -5.46
CA HIS A 32 8.43 1.10 -6.54
C HIS A 32 8.57 0.12 -7.72
N THR A 33 8.38 -1.15 -7.47
CA THR A 33 8.34 -2.18 -8.51
C THR A 33 7.02 -2.94 -8.47
N TYR A 34 6.60 -3.45 -9.62
CA TYR A 34 5.41 -4.30 -9.70
C TYR A 34 5.50 -5.52 -8.77
N GLU A 35 6.67 -6.17 -8.74
CA GLU A 35 6.91 -7.36 -7.93
C GLU A 35 6.78 -7.06 -6.44
N GLN A 36 7.36 -5.96 -5.98
CA GLN A 36 7.33 -5.58 -4.57
C GLN A 36 5.91 -5.25 -4.12
N ILE A 37 5.27 -4.30 -4.79
CA ILE A 37 3.92 -3.86 -4.39
C ILE A 37 2.88 -4.97 -4.52
N SER A 38 2.99 -5.82 -5.54
CA SER A 38 2.09 -6.96 -5.72
C SER A 38 2.27 -7.99 -4.61
N SER A 39 3.52 -8.25 -4.21
CA SER A 39 3.85 -9.17 -3.13
C SER A 39 3.34 -8.67 -1.78
N GLU A 40 3.57 -7.40 -1.48
CA GLU A 40 3.06 -6.76 -0.27
C GLU A 40 1.53 -6.79 -0.20
N TYR A 41 0.88 -6.35 -1.26
CA TYR A 41 -0.57 -6.35 -1.33
C TYR A 41 -1.16 -7.75 -1.11
N LYS A 42 -0.60 -8.75 -1.80
CA LYS A 42 -1.03 -10.14 -1.65
C LYS A 42 -0.82 -10.67 -0.24
N LEU A 43 0.30 -10.30 0.39
CA LEU A 43 0.66 -10.74 1.73
C LEU A 43 -0.27 -10.11 2.79
N TYR A 44 -0.58 -8.82 2.67
CA TYR A 44 -1.33 -8.08 3.68
C TYR A 44 -2.83 -8.04 3.46
N LYS A 45 -3.31 -8.25 2.24
CA LYS A 45 -4.74 -8.26 1.91
C LYS A 45 -5.60 -9.12 2.85
N PRO A 46 -5.17 -10.32 3.29
CA PRO A 46 -5.96 -11.13 4.23
C PRO A 46 -6.23 -10.45 5.58
N PHE A 47 -5.43 -9.44 5.95
CA PHE A 47 -5.59 -8.69 7.20
C PHE A 47 -6.47 -7.44 7.06
N PHE A 48 -6.85 -7.08 5.85
CA PHE A 48 -7.70 -5.89 5.64
C PHE A 48 -9.08 -6.14 6.20
N LYS A 49 -9.43 -5.40 7.24
CA LYS A 49 -10.78 -5.47 7.78
C LYS A 49 -11.74 -4.61 6.97
N LYS A 50 -13.01 -4.96 7.00
CA LYS A 50 -14.05 -4.15 6.35
C LYS A 50 -14.05 -2.72 6.87
N GLY A 51 -14.04 -1.77 5.94
CA GLY A 51 -14.03 -0.34 6.25
C GLY A 51 -12.64 0.26 6.45
N CYS A 52 -11.55 -0.52 6.43
CA CYS A 52 -10.22 0.06 6.50
C CYS A 52 -9.89 0.83 5.22
N LEU A 53 -9.02 1.83 5.36
CA LEU A 53 -8.49 2.60 4.23
C LEU A 53 -7.14 2.03 3.82
N VAL A 54 -6.93 1.92 2.51
CA VAL A 54 -5.66 1.49 1.94
C VAL A 54 -5.15 2.57 1.02
N PHE A 55 -3.97 3.09 1.33
CA PHE A 55 -3.25 4.09 0.54
C PHE A 55 -2.06 3.45 -0.14
N ILE A 56 -1.82 3.83 -1.39
CA ILE A 56 -0.67 3.40 -2.17
C ILE A 56 -0.02 4.63 -2.79
N ASP A 57 1.24 4.86 -2.45
CA ASP A 57 2.00 5.97 -3.00
C ASP A 57 2.58 5.62 -4.38
N ASP A 58 2.88 6.65 -5.14
CA ASP A 58 3.59 6.55 -6.42
C ASP A 58 2.95 5.64 -7.47
N ILE A 59 1.63 5.60 -7.55
CA ILE A 59 0.90 4.74 -8.49
C ILE A 59 1.17 5.04 -9.97
N ASN A 60 1.72 6.21 -10.28
CA ASN A 60 2.08 6.64 -11.63
C ASN A 60 3.60 6.79 -11.86
N LEU A 61 4.43 6.40 -10.90
CA LEU A 61 5.87 6.64 -10.95
C LEU A 61 6.54 5.95 -12.14
N ASN A 62 6.13 4.72 -12.45
CA ASN A 62 6.67 3.91 -13.53
C ASN A 62 5.63 2.91 -14.06
N GLU A 63 5.99 2.18 -15.09
CA GLU A 63 5.09 1.20 -15.72
C GLU A 63 4.65 0.09 -14.75
N GLY A 64 5.57 -0.36 -13.89
CA GLY A 64 5.27 -1.41 -12.91
C GLY A 64 4.23 -0.99 -11.89
N MET A 65 4.34 0.21 -11.35
CA MET A 65 3.36 0.78 -10.42
C MET A 65 2.01 1.04 -11.10
N GLN A 66 2.03 1.55 -12.34
CA GLN A 66 0.82 1.75 -13.13
C GLN A 66 0.11 0.42 -13.42
N GLN A 67 0.87 -0.61 -13.78
CA GLN A 67 0.33 -1.94 -14.02
C GLN A 67 -0.37 -2.48 -12.76
N PHE A 68 0.30 -2.42 -11.61
CA PHE A 68 -0.29 -2.85 -10.33
C PHE A 68 -1.60 -2.10 -10.05
N TRP A 69 -1.58 -0.78 -10.16
CA TRP A 69 -2.76 0.05 -9.91
C TRP A 69 -3.92 -0.29 -10.83
N ASN A 70 -3.64 -0.49 -12.13
CA ASN A 70 -4.66 -0.83 -13.11
C ASN A 70 -5.25 -2.24 -12.92
N GLU A 71 -4.44 -3.19 -12.47
CA GLU A 71 -4.88 -4.56 -12.19
C GLU A 71 -5.68 -4.66 -10.88
N LEU A 72 -5.55 -3.68 -10.00
CA LEU A 72 -6.24 -3.66 -8.71
C LEU A 72 -7.75 -3.55 -8.92
N ASN A 73 -8.48 -4.61 -8.55
CA ASN A 73 -9.91 -4.76 -8.83
C ASN A 73 -10.77 -4.26 -7.65
N GLU A 74 -10.43 -3.07 -7.14
CA GLU A 74 -11.14 -2.38 -6.05
C GLU A 74 -11.78 -1.11 -6.60
N GLU A 75 -12.85 -0.67 -5.97
CA GLU A 75 -13.39 0.68 -6.21
C GLU A 75 -12.42 1.69 -5.61
N LYS A 76 -11.67 2.37 -6.46
CA LYS A 76 -10.49 3.12 -6.09
C LYS A 76 -10.46 4.52 -6.67
N LEU A 77 -9.74 5.42 -5.99
CA LEU A 77 -9.57 6.81 -6.37
C LEU A 77 -8.09 7.15 -6.51
N ALA A 78 -7.69 7.66 -7.66
CA ALA A 78 -6.37 8.24 -7.87
C ALA A 78 -6.41 9.74 -7.57
N LEU A 79 -5.53 10.19 -6.68
CA LEU A 79 -5.41 11.60 -6.30
C LEU A 79 -4.14 12.18 -6.92
N PRO A 80 -4.18 13.37 -7.54
CA PRO A 80 -2.98 14.04 -8.01
C PRO A 80 -2.21 14.64 -6.83
N GLU A 81 -0.88 14.62 -6.94
CA GLU A 81 -0.01 15.33 -6.00
C GLU A 81 0.24 16.76 -6.51
N TRP A 82 -0.32 17.74 -5.81
CA TRP A 82 -0.33 19.13 -6.24
C TRP A 82 0.97 19.92 -6.00
N HIS A 83 1.89 19.36 -5.20
CA HIS A 83 3.06 20.12 -4.74
C HIS A 83 4.38 19.61 -5.28
N THR A 84 4.39 18.66 -6.20
CA THR A 84 5.62 18.15 -6.79
C THR A 84 5.65 18.37 -8.29
N TYR A 85 6.86 18.56 -8.83
CA TYR A 85 7.08 18.60 -10.27
C TYR A 85 6.75 17.27 -10.95
N LEU A 86 6.80 16.21 -10.16
CA LEU A 86 6.53 14.85 -10.58
C LEU A 86 5.20 14.43 -9.97
N ASN A 87 4.15 14.45 -10.76
CA ASN A 87 2.88 13.87 -10.36
C ASN A 87 3.01 12.35 -10.40
N THR A 88 3.57 11.77 -9.34
CA THR A 88 3.74 10.33 -9.20
C THR A 88 2.46 9.60 -8.79
N GLY A 89 1.44 10.37 -8.41
CA GLY A 89 0.12 9.89 -8.09
C GLY A 89 0.01 9.26 -6.70
N PHE A 90 -1.19 9.25 -6.18
CA PHE A 90 -1.52 8.71 -4.88
C PHE A 90 -2.87 8.00 -4.99
N GLY A 91 -2.90 6.74 -4.61
CA GLY A 91 -4.11 5.92 -4.71
C GLY A 91 -4.73 5.64 -3.36
N VAL A 92 -6.05 5.56 -3.31
CA VAL A 92 -6.80 5.19 -2.11
C VAL A 92 -8.02 4.34 -2.47
N PHE A 93 -8.31 3.38 -1.62
CA PHE A 93 -9.57 2.64 -1.65
C PHE A 93 -9.98 2.22 -0.24
N THR A 94 -11.26 1.91 -0.09
CA THR A 94 -11.84 1.36 1.15
C THR A 94 -12.19 -0.09 0.92
N VAL A 95 -11.83 -0.93 1.86
CA VAL A 95 -12.16 -2.36 1.83
C VAL A 95 -13.60 -2.62 2.24
#